data_8e376d10ba5d03e695af62f540d7a23e
#
_entry.id   8e376d10ba5d03e695af62f540d7a23e
#
_cell.length_a   1.000
_cell.length_b   1.000
_cell.length_c   1.000
_cell.angle_alpha   90.00
_cell.angle_beta   90.00
_cell.angle_gamma   90.00
#
_symmetry.space_group_name_H-M   'P 1'
#
loop_
_entity.id
_entity.type
_entity.pdbx_description
1 polymer ?
#
loop_
_entity_poly.entity_id
_entity_poly.type
_entity_poly.pdbx_seq_one_letter_code
_entity_poly.pdbx_strand_id
1 'polypeptide(L)'
;MGADAGGYGDRPLPVWRATWRDYRRGDGSRARARRGFLTPPADRGRLIWIKAGGSPEDVRLGIELLGAVRDKRQDVRIVLTFEQDYPELFERHMQPFRKVGVGYGPCDRPRVVRRVLRRFQPHGILLAGGRAPVHLLQETEAPVIAVNTAPAAGAMSPVACHWPVDPVAADGWPAARVRALDPADPQARFVEAQADVVLRSLVGGGVERLWWWHGTPAQWPAWRAAWEASGWGQTDILLASLRGETDAAPLPGADQVVSGWDRSALPPGTILHLDDRRWFAAAASAAHAVHLAAPDRQALWQGLAGGAAVSLGEAPAAEVPCPVLGEPAAVLAAWQALRDDPAARRQQGDAARRRFWEERRQVDANFDAVLQQVWDW
;
A
#
# COMPACT_ATOMS: atom_id res chain seq x y z
N MET A 1 -19.87 5.89 0.70
CA MET A 1 -20.11 6.26 -0.73
C MET A 1 -18.77 6.06 -1.41
N GLY A 2 -18.57 4.91 -2.09
CA GLY A 2 -17.30 4.56 -2.70
C GLY A 2 -16.86 5.69 -3.63
N ALA A 3 -15.63 6.18 -3.41
CA ALA A 3 -14.95 7.01 -4.36
C ALA A 3 -15.02 6.26 -5.70
N ASP A 4 -15.76 6.82 -6.64
CA ASP A 4 -15.71 6.42 -8.03
C ASP A 4 -14.20 6.41 -8.38
N ALA A 5 -13.60 5.25 -8.35
CA ALA A 5 -12.33 4.99 -9.00
C ALA A 5 -12.61 5.29 -10.47
N GLY A 6 -12.61 6.58 -10.77
CA GLY A 6 -13.03 7.19 -12.04
C GLY A 6 -12.12 6.71 -13.12
N GLY A 7 -12.39 5.45 -13.41
CA GLY A 7 -11.55 4.59 -14.16
C GLY A 7 -11.14 5.24 -15.44
N TYR A 8 -9.90 5.11 -15.66
CA TYR A 8 -9.32 5.14 -16.97
C TYR A 8 -9.91 4.00 -17.86
N GLY A 9 -11.19 3.63 -17.62
CA GLY A 9 -11.88 2.54 -18.27
C GLY A 9 -12.23 2.80 -19.71
N ASP A 10 -12.60 1.75 -20.41
CA ASP A 10 -12.80 1.66 -21.87
C ASP A 10 -14.01 2.46 -22.39
N ARG A 11 -14.92 2.87 -21.53
CA ARG A 11 -16.17 3.51 -21.94
C ARG A 11 -15.97 4.96 -22.31
N PRO A 12 -16.41 5.42 -23.50
CA PRO A 12 -16.16 6.79 -23.98
C PRO A 12 -16.81 7.86 -23.11
N LEU A 13 -18.02 7.61 -22.61
CA LEU A 13 -18.79 8.60 -21.86
C LEU A 13 -18.20 8.93 -20.48
N PRO A 14 -17.78 7.93 -19.66
CA PRO A 14 -17.08 8.20 -18.41
C PRO A 14 -15.76 8.95 -18.61
N VAL A 15 -14.97 8.61 -19.62
CA VAL A 15 -13.71 9.31 -19.93
C VAL A 15 -13.95 10.75 -20.33
N TRP A 16 -14.96 11.03 -21.15
CA TRP A 16 -15.30 12.40 -21.54
C TRP A 16 -15.75 13.23 -20.33
N ARG A 17 -16.65 12.68 -19.50
CA ARG A 17 -17.12 13.34 -18.27
C ARG A 17 -15.97 13.60 -17.29
N ALA A 18 -15.05 12.65 -17.12
CA ALA A 18 -13.88 12.80 -16.28
C ALA A 18 -12.94 13.89 -16.83
N THR A 19 -12.66 13.90 -18.13
CA THR A 19 -11.84 14.93 -18.78
C THR A 19 -12.44 16.31 -18.63
N TRP A 20 -13.77 16.45 -18.82
CA TRP A 20 -14.45 17.71 -18.65
C TRP A 20 -14.45 18.19 -17.19
N ARG A 21 -14.59 17.26 -16.22
CA ARG A 21 -14.48 17.56 -14.79
C ARG A 21 -13.09 18.07 -14.44
N ASP A 22 -12.03 17.43 -14.98
CA ASP A 22 -10.65 17.87 -14.78
C ASP A 22 -10.46 19.31 -15.29
N TYR A 23 -10.94 19.63 -16.49
CA TYR A 23 -10.88 21.00 -17.00
C TYR A 23 -11.63 22.00 -16.11
N ARG A 24 -12.81 21.66 -15.63
CA ARG A 24 -13.58 22.54 -14.73
C ARG A 24 -12.91 22.78 -13.37
N ARG A 25 -12.10 21.82 -12.93
CA ARG A 25 -11.29 21.93 -11.69
C ARG A 25 -9.97 22.65 -11.91
N GLY A 26 -9.66 23.08 -13.12
CA GLY A 26 -8.39 23.71 -13.46
C GLY A 26 -7.23 22.73 -13.68
N ASP A 27 -7.48 21.41 -13.60
CA ASP A 27 -6.47 20.39 -13.84
C ASP A 27 -6.32 20.06 -15.34
N GLY A 28 -5.84 21.03 -16.08
CA GLY A 28 -5.59 20.89 -17.51
C GLY A 28 -4.50 19.86 -17.84
N SER A 29 -3.57 19.61 -16.92
CA SER A 29 -2.50 18.61 -17.07
C SER A 29 -3.08 17.21 -17.12
N ARG A 30 -3.94 16.88 -16.16
CA ARG A 30 -4.65 15.60 -16.08
C ARG A 30 -5.57 15.38 -17.27
N ALA A 31 -6.33 16.40 -17.66
CA ALA A 31 -7.21 16.34 -18.83
C ALA A 31 -6.44 16.06 -20.13
N ARG A 32 -5.27 16.68 -20.32
CA ARG A 32 -4.39 16.44 -21.48
C ARG A 32 -3.81 15.02 -21.45
N ALA A 33 -3.36 14.58 -20.28
CA ALA A 33 -2.80 13.25 -20.08
C ALA A 33 -3.82 12.15 -20.39
N ARG A 34 -5.06 12.27 -19.90
CA ARG A 34 -6.17 11.34 -20.25
C ARG A 34 -6.37 11.17 -21.74
N ARG A 35 -6.13 12.21 -22.52
CA ARG A 35 -6.22 12.20 -23.98
C ARG A 35 -4.94 11.75 -24.67
N GLY A 36 -3.89 11.36 -23.90
CA GLY A 36 -2.62 10.91 -24.43
C GLY A 36 -1.68 12.01 -24.93
N PHE A 37 -1.89 13.26 -24.48
CA PHE A 37 -0.97 14.36 -24.77
C PHE A 37 0.10 14.44 -23.68
N LEU A 38 0.96 13.42 -23.65
CA LEU A 38 2.09 13.29 -22.75
C LEU A 38 3.39 13.64 -23.47
N THR A 39 4.36 14.17 -22.74
CA THR A 39 5.68 14.48 -23.29
C THR A 39 6.72 13.64 -22.54
N PRO A 40 7.43 12.74 -23.24
CA PRO A 40 8.53 12.00 -22.62
C PRO A 40 9.69 12.94 -22.31
N PRO A 41 10.61 12.57 -21.41
CA PRO A 41 11.85 13.32 -21.17
C PRO A 41 12.61 13.56 -22.47
N ALA A 42 13.14 14.77 -22.63
CA ALA A 42 13.77 15.25 -23.88
C ALA A 42 15.10 14.57 -24.22
N ASP A 43 15.68 13.81 -23.32
CA ASP A 43 16.98 13.15 -23.48
C ASP A 43 16.98 12.03 -24.53
N ARG A 44 18.20 11.60 -24.89
CA ARG A 44 18.43 10.41 -25.72
C ARG A 44 18.47 9.14 -24.85
N GLY A 45 18.18 7.99 -25.44
CA GLY A 45 18.25 6.68 -24.80
C GLY A 45 16.92 5.91 -24.87
N ARG A 46 16.98 4.64 -24.53
CA ARG A 46 15.83 3.75 -24.45
C ARG A 46 14.84 4.27 -23.39
N LEU A 47 13.55 4.12 -23.62
CA LEU A 47 12.53 4.59 -22.69
C LEU A 47 11.86 3.40 -22.02
N ILE A 48 11.82 3.43 -20.69
CA ILE A 48 11.06 2.53 -19.86
C ILE A 48 9.84 3.28 -19.34
N TRP A 49 8.66 2.72 -19.53
CA TRP A 49 7.42 3.29 -19.06
C TRP A 49 6.90 2.53 -17.86
N ILE A 50 6.83 3.19 -16.69
CA ILE A 50 6.22 2.66 -15.47
C ILE A 50 4.81 3.24 -15.39
N LYS A 51 3.80 2.38 -15.41
CA LYS A 51 2.39 2.77 -15.26
C LYS A 51 1.88 2.27 -13.91
N ALA A 52 1.72 3.18 -12.96
CA ALA A 52 1.12 2.89 -11.68
C ALA A 52 -0.43 2.93 -11.76
N GLY A 53 -1.07 2.17 -10.91
CA GLY A 53 -2.52 2.19 -10.71
C GLY A 53 -3.01 3.45 -10.00
N GLY A 54 -4.19 3.37 -9.39
CA GLY A 54 -4.89 4.52 -8.80
C GLY A 54 -4.80 4.61 -7.29
N SER A 55 -4.29 3.60 -6.59
CA SER A 55 -4.14 3.64 -5.13
C SER A 55 -2.81 4.26 -4.69
N PRO A 56 -2.71 4.77 -3.47
CA PRO A 56 -1.44 5.26 -2.91
C PRO A 56 -0.35 4.17 -2.93
N GLU A 57 -0.73 2.94 -2.65
CA GLU A 57 0.16 1.78 -2.66
C GLU A 57 0.72 1.50 -4.06
N ASP A 58 -0.11 1.61 -5.10
CA ASP A 58 0.31 1.43 -6.50
C ASP A 58 1.30 2.52 -6.92
N VAL A 59 1.02 3.77 -6.55
CA VAL A 59 1.90 4.91 -6.87
C VAL A 59 3.23 4.76 -6.13
N ARG A 60 3.22 4.37 -4.86
CA ARG A 60 4.44 4.10 -4.10
C ARG A 60 5.25 2.97 -4.73
N LEU A 61 4.60 1.87 -5.14
CA LEU A 61 5.26 0.78 -5.87
C LEU A 61 5.91 1.28 -7.17
N GLY A 62 5.21 2.15 -7.90
CA GLY A 62 5.76 2.78 -9.11
C GLY A 62 7.00 3.64 -8.83
N ILE A 63 7.01 4.40 -7.73
CA ILE A 63 8.17 5.21 -7.30
C ILE A 63 9.36 4.31 -6.93
N GLU A 64 9.12 3.23 -6.19
CA GLU A 64 10.17 2.29 -5.79
C GLU A 64 10.77 1.55 -7.00
N LEU A 65 9.92 1.10 -7.93
CA LEU A 65 10.39 0.50 -9.19
C LEU A 65 11.20 1.51 -10.02
N LEU A 66 10.79 2.78 -10.06
CA LEU A 66 11.54 3.85 -10.72
C LEU A 66 12.92 4.01 -10.09
N GLY A 67 13.00 4.12 -8.77
CA GLY A 67 14.26 4.23 -8.03
C GLY A 67 15.17 3.03 -8.32
N ALA A 68 14.65 1.81 -8.17
CA ALA A 68 15.40 0.58 -8.38
C ALA A 68 15.92 0.43 -9.84
N VAL A 69 15.09 0.79 -10.84
CA VAL A 69 15.54 0.83 -12.25
C VAL A 69 16.61 1.90 -12.44
N ARG A 70 16.44 3.09 -11.85
CA ARG A 70 17.39 4.19 -11.98
C ARG A 70 18.76 3.86 -11.39
N ASP A 71 18.79 3.18 -10.24
CA ASP A 71 20.03 2.77 -9.58
C ASP A 71 20.85 1.79 -10.45
N LYS A 72 20.18 0.94 -11.21
CA LYS A 72 20.82 -0.04 -12.11
C LYS A 72 21.07 0.52 -13.52
N ARG A 73 20.21 1.39 -14.04
CA ARG A 73 20.18 1.86 -15.44
C ARG A 73 20.13 3.38 -15.53
N GLN A 74 21.29 4.02 -15.52
CA GLN A 74 21.40 5.48 -15.68
C GLN A 74 21.31 5.94 -17.14
N ASP A 75 21.48 5.02 -18.08
CA ASP A 75 21.44 5.25 -19.53
C ASP A 75 20.02 5.43 -20.09
N VAL A 76 19.01 4.86 -19.43
CA VAL A 76 17.61 4.88 -19.90
C VAL A 76 16.87 6.15 -19.48
N ARG A 77 15.84 6.50 -20.25
CA ARG A 77 14.81 7.47 -19.86
C ARG A 77 13.68 6.70 -19.16
N ILE A 78 13.10 7.27 -18.10
CA ILE A 78 11.99 6.64 -17.39
C ILE A 78 10.82 7.61 -17.38
N VAL A 79 9.63 7.09 -17.65
CA VAL A 79 8.38 7.80 -17.44
C VAL A 79 7.55 7.04 -16.41
N LEU A 80 7.24 7.69 -15.30
CA LEU A 80 6.28 7.21 -14.32
C LEU A 80 4.94 7.91 -14.56
N THR A 81 3.90 7.14 -14.82
CA THR A 81 2.53 7.67 -14.92
C THR A 81 1.64 7.04 -13.87
N PHE A 82 0.69 7.83 -13.34
CA PHE A 82 -0.26 7.43 -12.32
C PHE A 82 -1.66 7.92 -12.67
N GLU A 83 -2.68 7.34 -12.04
CA GLU A 83 -4.08 7.72 -12.28
C GLU A 83 -4.56 8.81 -11.33
N GLN A 84 -4.02 8.83 -10.12
CA GLN A 84 -4.31 9.81 -9.08
C GLN A 84 -3.01 10.35 -8.49
N ASP A 85 -3.01 11.65 -8.16
CA ASP A 85 -1.86 12.34 -7.58
C ASP A 85 -1.87 12.20 -6.05
N TYR A 86 -0.68 11.93 -5.52
CA TYR A 86 -0.41 11.86 -4.08
C TYR A 86 0.87 12.64 -3.81
N PRO A 87 0.81 13.98 -3.73
CA PRO A 87 1.99 14.84 -3.59
C PRO A 87 2.91 14.43 -2.45
N GLU A 88 2.34 14.03 -1.32
CA GLU A 88 3.07 13.59 -0.13
C GLU A 88 3.94 12.35 -0.36
N LEU A 89 3.53 11.45 -1.26
CA LEU A 89 4.35 10.28 -1.63
C LEU A 89 5.55 10.70 -2.49
N PHE A 90 5.35 11.63 -3.42
CA PHE A 90 6.43 12.13 -4.26
C PHE A 90 7.42 12.95 -3.45
N GLU A 91 6.98 13.81 -2.55
CA GLU A 91 7.84 14.60 -1.66
C GLU A 91 8.68 13.71 -0.75
N ARG A 92 8.10 12.63 -0.24
CA ARG A 92 8.74 11.74 0.72
C ARG A 92 9.68 10.71 0.10
N HIS A 93 9.30 10.14 -1.05
CA HIS A 93 9.95 8.95 -1.60
C HIS A 93 10.66 9.18 -2.93
N MET A 94 10.38 10.29 -3.61
CA MET A 94 10.97 10.54 -4.90
C MET A 94 12.16 11.48 -4.81
N GLN A 95 13.34 10.96 -5.13
CA GLN A 95 14.52 11.81 -5.30
C GLN A 95 14.50 12.53 -6.66
N PRO A 96 15.16 13.69 -6.79
CA PRO A 96 15.27 14.38 -8.07
C PRO A 96 16.18 13.59 -9.01
N PHE A 97 15.58 12.82 -9.92
CA PHE A 97 16.30 12.06 -10.93
C PHE A 97 16.40 12.83 -12.27
N ARG A 98 17.55 12.74 -12.93
CA ARG A 98 17.67 13.18 -14.32
C ARG A 98 17.02 12.17 -15.27
N LYS A 99 16.54 12.63 -16.44
CA LYS A 99 15.90 11.79 -17.48
C LYS A 99 14.65 11.07 -17.02
N VAL A 100 13.96 11.61 -16.02
CA VAL A 100 12.70 11.08 -15.49
C VAL A 100 11.57 12.05 -15.78
N GLY A 101 10.48 11.55 -16.30
CA GLY A 101 9.20 12.25 -16.42
C GLY A 101 8.18 11.63 -15.49
N VAL A 102 7.47 12.47 -14.75
CA VAL A 102 6.41 12.02 -13.83
C VAL A 102 5.14 12.79 -14.13
N GLY A 103 4.00 12.12 -14.13
CA GLY A 103 2.73 12.77 -14.35
C GLY A 103 1.54 11.82 -14.52
N TYR A 104 0.39 12.41 -14.77
CA TYR A 104 -0.82 11.63 -15.00
C TYR A 104 -0.70 10.73 -16.23
N GLY A 105 -1.29 9.52 -16.13
CA GLY A 105 -1.32 8.55 -17.20
C GLY A 105 -2.45 8.77 -18.22
N PRO A 106 -2.39 8.10 -19.37
CA PRO A 106 -3.45 8.10 -20.37
C PRO A 106 -4.60 7.18 -19.99
N CYS A 107 -5.80 7.43 -20.47
CA CYS A 107 -6.87 6.44 -20.39
C CYS A 107 -6.62 5.27 -21.35
N ASP A 108 -7.10 4.09 -20.98
CA ASP A 108 -6.92 2.86 -21.75
C ASP A 108 -7.94 2.75 -22.90
N ARG A 109 -7.76 3.59 -23.93
CA ARG A 109 -8.56 3.58 -25.17
C ARG A 109 -7.66 3.43 -26.38
N PRO A 110 -8.04 2.66 -27.41
CA PRO A 110 -7.16 2.31 -28.55
C PRO A 110 -6.51 3.54 -29.20
N ARG A 111 -7.29 4.60 -29.48
CA ARG A 111 -6.77 5.81 -30.11
C ARG A 111 -5.82 6.60 -29.23
N VAL A 112 -6.06 6.58 -27.91
CA VAL A 112 -5.21 7.28 -26.93
C VAL A 112 -3.93 6.52 -26.73
N VAL A 113 -4.04 5.20 -26.51
CA VAL A 113 -2.91 4.30 -26.33
C VAL A 113 -1.97 4.35 -27.54
N ARG A 114 -2.50 4.19 -28.77
CA ARG A 114 -1.70 4.30 -30.00
C ARG A 114 -0.97 5.65 -30.13
N ARG A 115 -1.58 6.75 -29.68
CA ARG A 115 -0.94 8.05 -29.67
C ARG A 115 0.25 8.09 -28.72
N VAL A 116 0.07 7.53 -27.49
CA VAL A 116 1.14 7.50 -26.49
C VAL A 116 2.26 6.58 -26.92
N LEU A 117 1.96 5.36 -27.39
CA LEU A 117 2.95 4.41 -27.86
C LEU A 117 3.80 4.96 -29.00
N ARG A 118 3.17 5.61 -30.00
CA ARG A 118 3.91 6.28 -31.09
C ARG A 118 4.84 7.39 -30.60
N ARG A 119 4.49 8.06 -29.49
CA ARG A 119 5.27 9.18 -28.95
C ARG A 119 6.35 8.73 -27.98
N PHE A 120 6.06 7.72 -27.17
CA PHE A 120 6.99 7.19 -26.18
C PHE A 120 7.96 6.19 -26.77
N GLN A 121 7.50 5.35 -27.70
CA GLN A 121 8.26 4.22 -28.22
C GLN A 121 8.97 3.45 -27.10
N PRO A 122 8.21 2.92 -26.12
CA PRO A 122 8.82 2.29 -24.96
C PRO A 122 9.54 1.01 -25.36
N HIS A 123 10.71 0.80 -24.79
CA HIS A 123 11.48 -0.45 -24.94
C HIS A 123 11.00 -1.52 -23.93
N GLY A 124 10.32 -1.09 -22.87
CA GLY A 124 9.68 -1.96 -21.91
C GLY A 124 8.67 -1.19 -21.06
N ILE A 125 7.69 -1.92 -20.52
CA ILE A 125 6.61 -1.36 -19.71
C ILE A 125 6.52 -2.13 -18.40
N LEU A 126 6.55 -1.41 -17.27
CA LEU A 126 6.27 -1.94 -15.95
C LEU A 126 4.87 -1.47 -15.52
N LEU A 127 3.98 -2.42 -15.24
CA LEU A 127 2.69 -2.13 -14.60
C LEU A 127 2.87 -2.30 -13.10
N ALA A 128 2.52 -1.27 -12.34
CA ALA A 128 2.65 -1.25 -10.88
C ALA A 128 1.26 -1.14 -10.24
N GLY A 129 0.72 -2.26 -9.80
CA GLY A 129 -0.60 -2.33 -9.19
C GLY A 129 -1.77 -2.14 -10.14
N GLY A 130 -2.95 -1.98 -9.57
CA GLY A 130 -4.19 -1.74 -10.31
C GLY A 130 -4.64 -2.91 -11.17
N ARG A 131 -5.35 -2.59 -12.25
CA ARG A 131 -5.84 -3.57 -13.24
C ARG A 131 -5.09 -3.44 -14.56
N ALA A 132 -4.84 -4.57 -15.20
CA ALA A 132 -4.15 -4.62 -16.49
C ALA A 132 -4.90 -3.79 -17.57
N PRO A 133 -4.23 -2.84 -18.22
CA PRO A 133 -4.82 -2.01 -19.26
C PRO A 133 -4.94 -2.79 -20.57
N VAL A 134 -6.16 -3.21 -20.91
CA VAL A 134 -6.44 -4.13 -22.04
C VAL A 134 -5.91 -3.60 -23.36
N HIS A 135 -6.24 -2.35 -23.70
CA HIS A 135 -5.85 -1.78 -24.98
C HIS A 135 -4.35 -1.46 -25.05
N LEU A 136 -3.73 -1.11 -23.93
CA LEU A 136 -2.27 -0.95 -23.89
C LEU A 136 -1.59 -2.29 -24.20
N LEU A 137 -2.05 -3.37 -23.59
CA LEU A 137 -1.49 -4.70 -23.82
C LEU A 137 -1.77 -5.25 -25.22
N GLN A 138 -2.87 -4.86 -25.86
CA GLN A 138 -3.19 -5.25 -27.23
C GLN A 138 -2.39 -4.47 -28.30
N GLU A 139 -2.02 -3.23 -28.02
CA GLU A 139 -1.43 -2.32 -29.00
C GLU A 139 0.10 -2.20 -28.87
N THR A 140 0.71 -2.67 -27.74
CA THR A 140 2.16 -2.56 -27.54
C THR A 140 2.88 -3.81 -28.02
N GLU A 141 4.07 -3.59 -28.65
CA GLU A 141 5.03 -4.64 -28.97
C GLU A 141 6.15 -4.73 -27.92
N ALA A 142 6.25 -3.75 -27.05
CA ALA A 142 7.25 -3.73 -25.99
C ALA A 142 6.96 -4.82 -24.95
N PRO A 143 7.98 -5.48 -24.39
CA PRO A 143 7.79 -6.42 -23.30
C PRO A 143 7.17 -5.73 -22.08
N VAL A 144 6.26 -6.45 -21.41
CA VAL A 144 5.55 -5.94 -20.22
C VAL A 144 5.82 -6.84 -19.03
N ILE A 145 6.11 -6.22 -17.90
CA ILE A 145 6.14 -6.89 -16.59
C ILE A 145 4.99 -6.32 -15.75
N ALA A 146 4.16 -7.21 -15.21
CA ALA A 146 3.03 -6.86 -14.36
C ALA A 146 3.37 -7.16 -12.89
N VAL A 147 3.47 -6.12 -12.06
CA VAL A 147 3.77 -6.23 -10.62
C VAL A 147 2.52 -5.90 -9.84
N ASN A 148 2.01 -6.82 -9.05
CA ASN A 148 0.78 -6.64 -8.27
C ASN A 148 -0.40 -6.13 -9.12
N THR A 149 -0.46 -6.51 -10.38
CA THR A 149 -1.48 -6.02 -11.32
C THR A 149 -2.51 -7.11 -11.55
N ALA A 150 -3.78 -6.80 -11.29
CA ALA A 150 -4.87 -7.74 -11.55
C ALA A 150 -5.05 -7.97 -13.04
N PRO A 151 -5.23 -9.22 -13.52
CA PRO A 151 -5.45 -9.51 -14.92
C PRO A 151 -6.77 -8.91 -15.42
N ALA A 152 -6.87 -8.69 -16.72
CA ALA A 152 -8.09 -8.28 -17.38
C ALA A 152 -8.40 -9.24 -18.52
N ALA A 153 -9.68 -9.57 -18.71
CA ALA A 153 -10.11 -10.47 -19.76
C ALA A 153 -9.65 -9.97 -21.15
N GLY A 154 -9.04 -10.85 -21.94
CA GLY A 154 -8.56 -10.52 -23.27
C GLY A 154 -7.21 -9.79 -23.37
N ALA A 155 -6.56 -9.46 -22.26
CA ALA A 155 -5.29 -8.73 -22.23
C ALA A 155 -4.11 -9.70 -22.05
N MET A 156 -3.60 -10.31 -23.13
CA MET A 156 -2.72 -11.46 -22.99
C MET A 156 -1.34 -11.38 -23.65
N SER A 157 -1.15 -10.45 -24.54
CA SER A 157 0.14 -10.29 -25.26
C SER A 157 0.57 -8.84 -25.08
N PRO A 158 1.69 -8.53 -24.66
CA PRO A 158 3.02 -9.11 -24.56
C PRO A 158 3.54 -9.23 -23.12
N VAL A 159 2.71 -9.63 -22.15
CA VAL A 159 3.17 -9.78 -20.76
C VAL A 159 4.15 -10.94 -20.69
N ALA A 160 5.39 -10.65 -20.36
CA ALA A 160 6.47 -11.62 -20.25
C ALA A 160 6.59 -12.18 -18.84
N CYS A 161 6.28 -11.36 -17.83
CA CYS A 161 6.42 -11.71 -16.42
C CYS A 161 5.29 -11.11 -15.60
N HIS A 162 4.84 -11.87 -14.62
CA HIS A 162 3.86 -11.44 -13.63
C HIS A 162 4.35 -11.73 -12.21
N TRP A 163 4.28 -10.73 -11.35
CA TRP A 163 4.51 -10.88 -9.92
C TRP A 163 3.18 -10.73 -9.17
N PRO A 164 2.55 -11.83 -8.72
CA PRO A 164 1.30 -11.80 -7.97
C PRO A 164 1.55 -11.45 -6.50
N VAL A 165 0.54 -10.86 -5.86
CA VAL A 165 0.55 -10.59 -4.41
C VAL A 165 0.30 -11.85 -3.60
N ASP A 166 -0.60 -12.69 -4.11
CA ASP A 166 -1.00 -13.94 -3.51
C ASP A 166 -1.23 -15.02 -4.59
N PRO A 167 -1.35 -16.30 -4.22
CA PRO A 167 -1.57 -17.37 -5.18
C PRO A 167 -2.82 -17.23 -6.03
N VAL A 168 -3.90 -16.65 -5.49
CA VAL A 168 -5.18 -16.46 -6.22
C VAL A 168 -5.02 -15.40 -7.30
N ALA A 169 -4.24 -14.35 -7.05
CA ALA A 169 -3.94 -13.31 -8.03
C ALA A 169 -3.13 -13.83 -9.22
N ALA A 170 -2.45 -14.98 -9.09
CA ALA A 170 -1.73 -15.63 -10.17
C ALA A 170 -2.65 -16.27 -11.21
N ASP A 171 -3.83 -16.75 -10.82
CA ASP A 171 -4.70 -17.60 -11.65
C ASP A 171 -5.30 -16.91 -12.88
N GLY A 172 -5.32 -15.60 -12.90
CA GLY A 172 -5.88 -14.83 -14.03
C GLY A 172 -4.95 -14.65 -15.23
N TRP A 173 -3.67 -15.03 -15.13
CA TRP A 173 -2.68 -14.90 -16.20
C TRP A 173 -2.40 -16.24 -16.87
N PRO A 174 -2.24 -16.29 -18.24
CA PRO A 174 -2.02 -17.54 -18.94
C PRO A 174 -0.63 -18.12 -18.65
N ALA A 175 -0.56 -19.11 -17.79
CA ALA A 175 0.68 -19.76 -17.37
C ALA A 175 1.58 -20.25 -18.51
N ALA A 176 0.99 -20.59 -19.68
CA ALA A 176 1.76 -21.02 -20.84
C ALA A 176 2.58 -19.91 -21.52
N ARG A 177 2.33 -18.63 -21.22
CA ARG A 177 2.96 -17.48 -21.88
C ARG A 177 3.57 -16.45 -20.92
N VAL A 178 3.13 -16.43 -19.68
CA VAL A 178 3.54 -15.46 -18.68
C VAL A 178 4.30 -16.19 -17.59
N ARG A 179 5.57 -15.83 -17.38
CA ARG A 179 6.34 -16.35 -16.25
C ARG A 179 5.78 -15.73 -14.96
N ALA A 180 5.21 -16.55 -14.09
CA ALA A 180 4.86 -16.11 -12.74
C ALA A 180 6.10 -16.15 -11.85
N LEU A 181 6.30 -15.08 -11.06
CA LEU A 181 7.18 -15.08 -9.90
C LEU A 181 6.43 -15.65 -8.70
N ASP A 182 7.16 -16.01 -7.66
CA ASP A 182 6.54 -16.48 -6.43
C ASP A 182 5.66 -15.38 -5.82
N PRO A 183 4.47 -15.73 -5.30
CA PRO A 183 3.58 -14.76 -4.69
C PRO A 183 4.25 -14.05 -3.51
N ALA A 184 4.21 -12.71 -3.52
CA ALA A 184 4.72 -11.90 -2.42
C ALA A 184 4.13 -10.48 -2.48
N ASP A 185 3.79 -9.91 -1.33
CA ASP A 185 3.22 -8.56 -1.25
C ASP A 185 4.31 -7.48 -1.25
N PRO A 186 4.44 -6.69 -2.33
CA PRO A 186 5.45 -5.62 -2.39
C PRO A 186 5.34 -4.61 -1.25
N GLN A 187 4.19 -4.49 -0.58
CA GLN A 187 4.00 -3.57 0.56
C GLN A 187 4.90 -3.93 1.74
N ALA A 188 5.30 -5.19 1.90
CA ALA A 188 6.26 -5.59 2.93
C ALA A 188 7.62 -4.87 2.77
N ARG A 189 7.98 -4.42 1.56
CA ARG A 189 9.21 -3.64 1.32
C ARG A 189 9.14 -2.24 1.88
N PHE A 190 7.96 -1.67 1.98
CA PHE A 190 7.75 -0.27 2.36
C PHE A 190 7.56 -0.09 3.86
N VAL A 191 7.53 -1.19 4.59
CA VAL A 191 7.37 -1.21 6.04
C VAL A 191 8.69 -0.90 6.73
N GLU A 192 8.66 0.01 7.69
CA GLU A 192 9.79 0.31 8.54
C GLU A 192 9.94 -0.79 9.60
N ALA A 193 11.02 -1.58 9.47
CA ALA A 193 11.31 -2.66 10.41
C ALA A 193 12.08 -2.18 11.65
N GLN A 194 12.54 -0.92 11.66
CA GLN A 194 13.22 -0.34 12.80
C GLN A 194 12.23 0.03 13.90
N ALA A 195 12.56 -0.31 15.14
CA ALA A 195 11.74 0.03 16.28
C ALA A 195 11.76 1.55 16.53
N ASP A 196 10.62 2.20 16.33
CA ASP A 196 10.40 3.56 16.82
C ASP A 196 10.00 3.50 18.29
N VAL A 197 10.75 4.17 19.12
CA VAL A 197 10.58 4.13 20.59
C VAL A 197 9.69 5.26 21.14
N VAL A 198 9.24 6.17 20.28
CA VAL A 198 8.50 7.38 20.73
C VAL A 198 7.26 7.01 21.55
N LEU A 199 6.45 6.07 21.10
CA LEU A 199 5.26 5.66 21.87
C LEU A 199 5.58 4.78 23.09
N ARG A 200 6.77 4.20 23.17
CA ARG A 200 7.18 3.44 24.37
C ARG A 200 7.33 4.32 25.60
N SER A 201 7.60 5.61 25.44
CA SER A 201 7.67 6.56 26.54
C SER A 201 6.35 6.77 27.26
N LEU A 202 5.23 6.35 26.67
CA LEU A 202 3.91 6.34 27.31
C LEU A 202 3.78 5.28 28.41
N VAL A 203 4.59 4.22 28.38
CA VAL A 203 4.60 3.19 29.43
C VAL A 203 5.39 3.72 30.63
N GLY A 204 4.75 3.77 31.78
CA GLY A 204 5.26 4.35 33.02
C GLY A 204 4.29 5.39 33.60
N GLY A 205 4.57 5.96 34.75
CA GLY A 205 3.69 6.96 35.36
C GLY A 205 2.25 6.48 35.64
N GLY A 206 2.05 5.17 35.84
CA GLY A 206 0.74 4.56 36.03
C GLY A 206 0.19 3.80 34.83
N VAL A 207 0.78 4.00 33.64
CA VAL A 207 0.44 3.24 32.42
C VAL A 207 1.28 1.95 32.38
N GLU A 208 0.60 0.81 32.35
CA GLU A 208 1.28 -0.50 32.29
C GLU A 208 1.53 -0.97 30.85
N ARG A 209 0.54 -0.75 29.95
CA ARG A 209 0.58 -1.32 28.60
C ARG A 209 -0.06 -0.42 27.57
N LEU A 210 0.36 -0.66 26.30
CA LEU A 210 -0.22 -0.07 25.10
C LEU A 210 -0.85 -1.18 24.27
N TRP A 211 -2.03 -0.93 23.77
CA TRP A 211 -2.75 -1.83 22.87
C TRP A 211 -3.07 -1.08 21.58
N TRP A 212 -2.94 -1.72 20.44
CA TRP A 212 -3.27 -1.06 19.18
C TRP A 212 -4.44 -1.74 18.50
N TRP A 213 -5.48 -0.98 18.27
CA TRP A 213 -6.62 -1.36 17.45
C TRP A 213 -6.61 -0.59 16.12
N HIS A 214 -6.86 -1.31 14.99
CA HIS A 214 -7.02 -0.73 13.67
C HIS A 214 -8.27 -1.30 13.01
N GLY A 215 -9.19 -0.44 12.55
CA GLY A 215 -10.45 -0.88 11.97
C GLY A 215 -11.16 0.21 11.18
N THR A 216 -12.44 -0.02 10.89
CA THR A 216 -13.29 0.95 10.18
C THR A 216 -14.05 1.85 11.15
N PRO A 217 -14.50 3.05 10.71
CA PRO A 217 -15.40 3.89 11.51
C PRO A 217 -16.67 3.17 11.97
N ALA A 218 -17.18 2.23 11.18
CA ALA A 218 -18.37 1.46 11.51
C ALA A 218 -18.15 0.47 12.66
N GLN A 219 -16.94 -0.07 12.82
CA GLN A 219 -16.59 -1.02 13.88
C GLN A 219 -16.25 -0.31 15.21
N TRP A 220 -15.87 0.96 15.14
CA TRP A 220 -15.37 1.70 16.28
C TRP A 220 -16.33 1.79 17.49
N PRO A 221 -17.63 2.11 17.32
CA PRO A 221 -18.54 2.23 18.47
C PRO A 221 -18.64 0.95 19.32
N ALA A 222 -18.73 -0.20 18.67
CA ALA A 222 -18.80 -1.49 19.37
C ALA A 222 -17.48 -1.81 20.09
N TRP A 223 -16.34 -1.53 19.41
CA TRP A 223 -15.03 -1.72 20.00
C TRP A 223 -14.79 -0.82 21.21
N ARG A 224 -15.12 0.46 21.08
CA ARG A 224 -15.01 1.43 22.18
C ARG A 224 -15.83 1.02 23.40
N ALA A 225 -17.09 0.65 23.19
CA ALA A 225 -17.96 0.20 24.29
C ALA A 225 -17.37 -1.03 25.01
N ALA A 226 -16.81 -1.99 24.27
CA ALA A 226 -16.15 -3.15 24.84
C ALA A 226 -14.89 -2.79 25.63
N TRP A 227 -14.08 -1.85 25.12
CA TRP A 227 -12.89 -1.33 25.80
C TRP A 227 -13.27 -0.64 27.12
N GLU A 228 -14.24 0.26 27.10
CA GLU A 228 -14.74 0.96 28.31
C GLU A 228 -15.28 -0.01 29.35
N ALA A 229 -16.01 -1.04 28.92
CA ALA A 229 -16.56 -2.06 29.82
C ALA A 229 -15.50 -3.02 30.40
N SER A 230 -14.34 -3.14 29.79
CA SER A 230 -13.29 -4.08 30.22
C SER A 230 -12.57 -3.69 31.51
N GLY A 231 -12.65 -2.41 31.91
CA GLY A 231 -11.93 -1.87 33.06
C GLY A 231 -10.41 -1.63 32.80
N TRP A 232 -9.91 -1.93 31.60
CA TRP A 232 -8.51 -1.77 31.27
C TRP A 232 -8.05 -0.31 31.20
N GLY A 233 -8.99 0.61 31.04
CA GLY A 233 -8.72 2.04 31.09
C GLY A 233 -8.18 2.54 32.45
N GLN A 234 -8.09 1.69 33.48
CA GLN A 234 -7.48 2.07 34.76
C GLN A 234 -5.95 2.01 34.74
N THR A 235 -5.35 1.23 33.84
CA THR A 235 -3.91 0.98 33.80
C THR A 235 -3.28 1.10 32.42
N ASP A 236 -4.07 1.03 31.36
CA ASP A 236 -3.59 0.83 29.99
C ASP A 236 -4.02 1.99 29.07
N ILE A 237 -3.34 2.16 27.95
CA ILE A 237 -3.69 3.12 26.87
C ILE A 237 -4.09 2.32 25.64
N LEU A 238 -5.12 2.78 24.94
CA LEU A 238 -5.53 2.29 23.63
C LEU A 238 -5.03 3.22 22.53
N LEU A 239 -4.19 2.71 21.65
CA LEU A 239 -3.86 3.33 20.37
C LEU A 239 -4.95 2.91 19.37
N ALA A 240 -5.63 3.86 18.75
CA ALA A 240 -6.69 3.57 17.79
C ALA A 240 -6.40 4.22 16.45
N SER A 241 -6.59 3.49 15.36
CA SER A 241 -6.42 4.00 14.00
C SER A 241 -7.51 3.51 13.06
N LEU A 242 -7.79 4.27 12.03
CA LEU A 242 -8.81 3.94 11.04
C LEU A 242 -8.20 3.49 9.71
N ARG A 243 -8.90 2.54 9.08
CA ARG A 243 -8.69 2.20 7.68
C ARG A 243 -9.32 3.28 6.81
N GLY A 244 -8.55 3.88 5.92
CA GLY A 244 -9.00 4.90 4.98
C GLY A 244 -8.12 6.13 4.95
N GLU A 245 -8.68 7.25 4.51
CA GLU A 245 -7.95 8.49 4.29
C GLU A 245 -7.44 9.12 5.60
N THR A 246 -6.22 9.64 5.55
CA THR A 246 -5.51 10.33 6.62
C THR A 246 -6.17 11.63 7.11
N ASP A 247 -7.16 12.14 6.36
CA ASP A 247 -7.90 13.36 6.72
C ASP A 247 -9.23 13.07 7.43
N ALA A 248 -9.41 11.87 7.98
CA ALA A 248 -10.61 11.53 8.71
C ALA A 248 -10.73 12.39 9.97
N ALA A 249 -11.95 12.88 10.23
CA ALA A 249 -12.27 13.54 11.48
C ALA A 249 -11.79 12.70 12.67
N PRO A 250 -11.38 13.33 13.79
CA PRO A 250 -10.95 12.61 14.97
C PRO A 250 -11.96 11.51 15.33
N LEU A 251 -11.46 10.35 15.75
CA LEU A 251 -12.31 9.26 16.22
C LEU A 251 -13.24 9.77 17.32
N PRO A 252 -14.57 9.59 17.20
CA PRO A 252 -15.50 10.03 18.23
C PRO A 252 -15.14 9.41 19.59
N GLY A 253 -14.84 10.29 20.55
CA GLY A 253 -14.46 9.89 21.92
C GLY A 253 -13.00 9.43 22.06
N ALA A 254 -12.12 9.69 21.10
CA ALA A 254 -10.69 9.71 21.36
C ALA A 254 -10.36 10.92 22.25
N ASP A 255 -9.52 10.71 23.25
CA ASP A 255 -9.14 11.77 24.18
C ASP A 255 -8.11 12.71 23.57
N GLN A 256 -7.28 12.17 22.67
CA GLN A 256 -6.22 12.91 22.01
C GLN A 256 -5.91 12.35 20.61
N VAL A 257 -5.40 13.22 19.74
CA VAL A 257 -4.90 12.88 18.41
C VAL A 257 -3.37 13.00 18.42
N VAL A 258 -2.69 11.99 17.85
CA VAL A 258 -1.23 11.90 17.94
C VAL A 258 -0.50 13.06 17.25
N SER A 259 -1.05 13.63 16.19
CA SER A 259 -0.46 14.79 15.50
C SER A 259 -0.45 16.07 16.37
N GLY A 260 -1.38 16.18 17.32
CA GLY A 260 -1.45 17.27 18.29
C GLY A 260 -0.84 16.94 19.66
N TRP A 261 -0.29 15.72 19.82
CA TRP A 261 0.31 15.33 21.08
C TRP A 261 1.74 15.87 21.22
N ASP A 262 1.96 16.58 22.33
CA ASP A 262 3.23 17.23 22.66
C ASP A 262 4.30 16.29 23.24
N ARG A 263 4.03 14.97 23.23
CA ARG A 263 4.85 13.89 23.81
C ARG A 263 4.91 13.89 25.34
N SER A 264 3.99 14.59 26.00
CA SER A 264 3.82 14.50 27.44
C SER A 264 3.28 13.14 27.86
N ALA A 265 3.44 12.80 29.15
CA ALA A 265 2.83 11.61 29.72
C ALA A 265 1.31 11.69 29.61
N LEU A 266 0.68 10.60 29.17
CA LEU A 266 -0.77 10.49 29.11
C LEU A 266 -1.28 9.66 30.31
N PRO A 267 -2.43 10.01 30.88
CA PRO A 267 -3.01 9.23 31.96
C PRO A 267 -3.47 7.85 31.45
N PRO A 268 -3.52 6.85 32.33
CA PRO A 268 -4.22 5.60 32.03
C PRO A 268 -5.64 5.86 31.55
N GLY A 269 -6.15 5.01 30.68
CA GLY A 269 -7.46 5.14 30.08
C GLY A 269 -7.52 5.95 28.80
N THR A 270 -6.46 6.71 28.50
CA THR A 270 -6.41 7.52 27.28
C THR A 270 -6.62 6.68 26.03
N ILE A 271 -7.50 7.13 25.17
CA ILE A 271 -7.64 6.65 23.78
C ILE A 271 -6.89 7.64 22.89
N LEU A 272 -5.74 7.22 22.37
CA LEU A 272 -4.91 8.02 21.47
C LEU A 272 -5.20 7.65 20.01
N HIS A 273 -5.76 8.58 19.25
CA HIS A 273 -6.02 8.41 17.83
C HIS A 273 -4.75 8.60 17.00
N LEU A 274 -4.35 7.57 16.26
CA LEU A 274 -3.27 7.62 15.28
C LEU A 274 -3.85 8.09 13.94
N ASP A 275 -3.80 9.38 13.70
CA ASP A 275 -4.39 10.05 12.54
C ASP A 275 -3.53 9.99 11.27
N ASP A 276 -2.31 9.49 11.36
CA ASP A 276 -1.39 9.32 10.23
C ASP A 276 -0.70 7.95 10.29
N ARG A 277 -0.60 7.30 9.15
CA ARG A 277 0.03 5.97 8.98
C ARG A 277 1.53 5.93 9.32
N ARG A 278 2.22 7.08 9.34
CA ARG A 278 3.61 7.19 9.81
C ARG A 278 3.79 6.72 11.26
N TRP A 279 2.72 6.73 12.06
CA TRP A 279 2.76 6.26 13.44
C TRP A 279 2.61 4.75 13.60
N PHE A 280 2.27 4.03 12.52
CA PHE A 280 2.06 2.59 12.60
C PHE A 280 3.33 1.82 13.01
N ALA A 281 4.51 2.28 12.58
CA ALA A 281 5.78 1.68 12.99
C ALA A 281 6.00 1.84 14.50
N ALA A 282 5.77 3.03 15.03
CA ALA A 282 5.85 3.30 16.46
C ALA A 282 4.81 2.50 17.25
N ALA A 283 3.56 2.47 16.78
CA ALA A 283 2.48 1.71 17.41
C ALA A 283 2.79 0.21 17.45
N ALA A 284 3.17 -0.38 16.31
CA ALA A 284 3.49 -1.80 16.21
C ALA A 284 4.68 -2.22 17.11
N SER A 285 5.67 -1.34 17.27
CA SER A 285 6.84 -1.61 18.11
C SER A 285 6.60 -1.39 19.60
N ALA A 286 5.63 -0.54 19.96
CA ALA A 286 5.31 -0.19 21.35
C ALA A 286 4.16 -1.01 21.92
N ALA A 287 3.20 -1.43 21.09
CA ALA A 287 2.02 -2.15 21.54
C ALA A 287 2.37 -3.55 22.06
N HIS A 288 1.68 -3.94 23.12
CA HIS A 288 1.77 -5.30 23.68
C HIS A 288 1.06 -6.32 22.82
N ALA A 289 -0.06 -5.93 22.22
CA ALA A 289 -0.73 -6.68 21.17
C ALA A 289 -1.42 -5.71 20.21
N VAL A 290 -1.70 -6.21 19.01
CA VAL A 290 -2.31 -5.50 17.90
C VAL A 290 -3.54 -6.26 17.44
N HIS A 291 -4.66 -5.57 17.27
CA HIS A 291 -5.83 -6.12 16.60
C HIS A 291 -6.16 -5.32 15.35
N LEU A 292 -6.14 -5.98 14.22
CA LEU A 292 -6.50 -5.40 12.93
C LEU A 292 -7.92 -5.87 12.56
N ALA A 293 -8.94 -5.15 13.03
CA ALA A 293 -10.34 -5.50 12.79
C ALA A 293 -10.73 -5.42 11.32
N ALA A 294 -10.09 -4.51 10.58
CA ALA A 294 -10.18 -4.40 9.12
C ALA A 294 -8.78 -4.19 8.54
N PRO A 295 -7.97 -5.24 8.40
CA PRO A 295 -6.59 -5.12 7.99
C PRO A 295 -6.48 -4.54 6.59
N ASP A 296 -5.68 -3.49 6.45
CA ASP A 296 -5.07 -3.13 5.19
C ASP A 296 -3.64 -3.71 5.11
N ARG A 297 -3.07 -3.76 3.92
CA ARG A 297 -1.75 -4.37 3.70
C ARG A 297 -0.65 -3.70 4.53
N GLN A 298 -0.68 -2.36 4.62
CA GLN A 298 0.33 -1.62 5.37
C GLN A 298 0.25 -1.91 6.87
N ALA A 299 -0.95 -1.84 7.45
CA ALA A 299 -1.17 -2.12 8.87
C ALA A 299 -0.78 -3.57 9.21
N LEU A 300 -1.12 -4.53 8.32
CA LEU A 300 -0.75 -5.93 8.48
C LEU A 300 0.76 -6.12 8.56
N TRP A 301 1.48 -5.68 7.51
CA TRP A 301 2.93 -5.88 7.46
C TRP A 301 3.65 -5.07 8.55
N GLN A 302 3.14 -3.90 8.90
CA GLN A 302 3.70 -3.11 9.99
C GLN A 302 3.49 -3.79 11.35
N GLY A 303 2.30 -4.34 11.61
CA GLY A 303 2.02 -5.11 12.82
C GLY A 303 2.95 -6.31 12.97
N LEU A 304 3.12 -7.09 11.88
CA LEU A 304 4.02 -8.24 11.87
C LEU A 304 5.49 -7.83 12.08
N ALA A 305 5.96 -6.76 11.42
CA ALA A 305 7.32 -6.25 11.54
C ALA A 305 7.65 -5.77 12.96
N GLY A 306 6.69 -5.16 13.65
CA GLY A 306 6.84 -4.67 15.02
C GLY A 306 7.10 -5.77 16.04
N GLY A 307 6.67 -7.00 15.75
CA GLY A 307 6.84 -8.16 16.62
C GLY A 307 5.93 -8.13 17.85
N ALA A 308 4.80 -7.41 17.76
CA ALA A 308 3.70 -7.55 18.69
C ALA A 308 2.90 -8.83 18.40
N ALA A 309 2.12 -9.31 19.36
CA ALA A 309 1.14 -10.34 19.11
C ALA A 309 0.00 -9.75 18.26
N VAL A 310 -0.19 -10.26 17.04
CA VAL A 310 -1.18 -9.74 16.09
C VAL A 310 -2.39 -10.66 16.02
N SER A 311 -3.58 -10.09 16.03
CA SER A 311 -4.86 -10.76 15.72
C SER A 311 -5.59 -9.99 14.63
N LEU A 312 -6.44 -10.70 13.87
CA LEU A 312 -7.13 -10.16 12.70
C LEU A 312 -8.65 -10.26 12.89
N GLY A 313 -9.43 -9.28 12.41
CA GLY A 313 -10.87 -9.34 12.38
C GLY A 313 -11.43 -10.22 11.26
N GLU A 314 -10.66 -10.34 10.18
CA GLU A 314 -10.98 -11.18 9.01
C GLU A 314 -9.72 -11.87 8.50
N ALA A 315 -9.89 -13.01 7.83
CA ALA A 315 -8.76 -13.73 7.24
C ALA A 315 -8.18 -12.94 6.06
N PRO A 316 -6.88 -12.65 6.07
CA PRO A 316 -6.22 -12.02 4.93
C PRO A 316 -6.01 -13.02 3.79
N ALA A 317 -5.77 -12.52 2.58
CA ALA A 317 -5.42 -13.36 1.44
C ALA A 317 -4.05 -14.07 1.61
N ALA A 318 -3.11 -13.41 2.31
CA ALA A 318 -1.81 -14.01 2.62
C ALA A 318 -1.91 -14.91 3.86
N GLU A 319 -1.26 -16.07 3.83
CA GLU A 319 -1.13 -16.91 5.01
C GLU A 319 -0.26 -16.22 6.06
N VAL A 320 -0.85 -15.90 7.21
CA VAL A 320 -0.15 -15.31 8.35
C VAL A 320 -0.50 -16.08 9.62
N PRO A 321 0.46 -16.25 10.54
CA PRO A 321 0.26 -17.01 11.77
C PRO A 321 -0.47 -16.18 12.85
N CYS A 322 -1.61 -15.59 12.48
CA CYS A 322 -2.39 -14.70 13.35
C CYS A 322 -3.79 -15.27 13.57
N PRO A 323 -4.28 -15.31 14.81
CA PRO A 323 -5.65 -15.72 15.08
C PRO A 323 -6.65 -14.74 14.45
N VAL A 324 -7.74 -15.25 13.91
CA VAL A 324 -8.86 -14.46 13.39
C VAL A 324 -9.95 -14.35 14.46
N LEU A 325 -10.24 -13.13 14.90
CA LEU A 325 -11.15 -12.81 16.00
C LEU A 325 -12.07 -11.68 15.54
N GLY A 326 -13.34 -11.98 15.25
CA GLY A 326 -14.29 -10.99 14.72
C GLY A 326 -14.93 -10.11 15.80
N GLU A 327 -15.11 -10.63 17.00
CA GLU A 327 -15.88 -9.96 18.06
C GLU A 327 -14.96 -9.25 19.05
N PRO A 328 -15.28 -8.00 19.46
CA PRO A 328 -14.46 -7.25 20.43
C PRO A 328 -14.21 -8.00 21.74
N ALA A 329 -15.22 -8.70 22.26
CA ALA A 329 -15.08 -9.48 23.49
C ALA A 329 -14.06 -10.62 23.36
N ALA A 330 -14.03 -11.32 22.22
CA ALA A 330 -13.05 -12.37 21.93
C ALA A 330 -11.63 -11.80 21.85
N VAL A 331 -11.46 -10.63 21.27
CA VAL A 331 -10.17 -9.95 21.19
C VAL A 331 -9.68 -9.54 22.59
N LEU A 332 -10.53 -8.93 23.40
CA LEU A 332 -10.17 -8.55 24.76
C LEU A 332 -9.82 -9.77 25.63
N ALA A 333 -10.53 -10.89 25.46
CA ALA A 333 -10.19 -12.14 26.13
C ALA A 333 -8.83 -12.68 25.69
N ALA A 334 -8.52 -12.61 24.38
CA ALA A 334 -7.21 -12.99 23.86
C ALA A 334 -6.10 -12.07 24.39
N TRP A 335 -6.35 -10.76 24.43
CA TRP A 335 -5.41 -9.79 25.01
C TRP A 335 -5.19 -10.04 26.50
N GLN A 336 -6.24 -10.41 27.26
CA GLN A 336 -6.08 -10.80 28.66
C GLN A 336 -5.17 -12.02 28.81
N ALA A 337 -5.37 -13.04 27.98
CA ALA A 337 -4.49 -14.21 27.99
C ALA A 337 -3.02 -13.85 27.70
N LEU A 338 -2.76 -12.92 26.77
CA LEU A 338 -1.41 -12.41 26.48
C LEU A 338 -0.85 -11.51 27.59
N ARG A 339 -1.71 -10.87 28.36
CA ARG A 339 -1.34 -10.12 29.56
C ARG A 339 -0.85 -11.07 30.65
N ASP A 340 -1.53 -12.18 30.83
CA ASP A 340 -1.26 -13.17 31.87
C ASP A 340 -0.09 -14.10 31.50
N ASP A 341 0.17 -14.29 30.19
CA ASP A 341 1.28 -15.12 29.68
C ASP A 341 2.25 -14.35 28.77
N PRO A 342 3.26 -13.69 29.35
CA PRO A 342 4.27 -12.98 28.57
C PRO A 342 5.13 -13.89 27.66
N ALA A 343 5.19 -15.20 27.94
CA ALA A 343 5.94 -16.14 27.09
C ALA A 343 5.16 -16.42 25.81
N ALA A 344 3.86 -16.72 25.91
CA ALA A 344 2.99 -16.87 24.74
C ALA A 344 2.97 -15.61 23.88
N ARG A 345 2.92 -14.43 24.50
CA ARG A 345 3.00 -13.16 23.77
C ARG A 345 4.28 -13.02 22.98
N ARG A 346 5.44 -13.29 23.58
CA ARG A 346 6.74 -13.26 22.87
C ARG A 346 6.77 -14.26 21.73
N GLN A 347 6.29 -15.47 21.96
CA GLN A 347 6.25 -16.51 20.92
C GLN A 347 5.42 -16.07 19.70
N GLN A 348 4.24 -15.47 19.91
CA GLN A 348 3.41 -14.94 18.83
C GLN A 348 4.11 -13.78 18.11
N GLY A 349 4.71 -12.84 18.84
CA GLY A 349 5.46 -11.73 18.25
C GLY A 349 6.65 -12.20 17.41
N ASP A 350 7.38 -13.21 17.88
CA ASP A 350 8.49 -13.79 17.14
C ASP A 350 8.03 -14.54 15.89
N ALA A 351 6.89 -15.22 15.93
CA ALA A 351 6.27 -15.85 14.76
C ALA A 351 5.84 -14.80 13.73
N ALA A 352 5.20 -13.72 14.18
CA ALA A 352 4.81 -12.59 13.34
C ALA A 352 6.04 -11.97 12.64
N ARG A 353 7.09 -11.69 13.39
CA ARG A 353 8.34 -11.12 12.86
C ARG A 353 9.05 -12.06 11.88
N ARG A 354 9.09 -13.36 12.13
CA ARG A 354 9.64 -14.35 11.18
C ARG A 354 8.87 -14.32 9.88
N ARG A 355 7.53 -14.34 9.93
CA ARG A 355 6.67 -14.27 8.73
C ARG A 355 6.92 -13.00 7.91
N PHE A 356 7.06 -11.85 8.58
CA PHE A 356 7.41 -10.59 7.91
C PHE A 356 8.75 -10.69 7.17
N TRP A 357 9.80 -11.23 7.80
CA TRP A 357 11.11 -11.33 7.16
C TRP A 357 11.17 -12.37 6.04
N GLU A 358 10.35 -13.41 6.11
CA GLU A 358 10.17 -14.37 5.01
C GLU A 358 9.57 -13.67 3.80
N GLU A 359 8.47 -12.95 4.00
CA GLU A 359 7.84 -12.15 2.96
C GLU A 359 8.80 -11.11 2.37
N ARG A 360 9.49 -10.39 3.21
CA ARG A 360 10.45 -9.36 2.79
C ARG A 360 11.55 -9.92 1.90
N ARG A 361 12.12 -11.08 2.25
CA ARG A 361 13.12 -11.76 1.42
C ARG A 361 12.56 -12.17 0.06
N GLN A 362 11.33 -12.68 0.03
CA GLN A 362 10.70 -13.05 -1.23
C GLN A 362 10.43 -11.82 -2.11
N VAL A 363 9.97 -10.72 -1.49
CA VAL A 363 9.78 -9.44 -2.19
C VAL A 363 11.10 -8.94 -2.77
N ASP A 364 12.18 -8.95 -2.02
CA ASP A 364 13.50 -8.51 -2.51
C ASP A 364 14.00 -9.40 -3.67
N ALA A 365 13.81 -10.72 -3.58
CA ALA A 365 14.13 -11.65 -4.67
C ALA A 365 13.31 -11.37 -5.94
N ASN A 366 12.02 -11.07 -5.79
CA ASN A 366 11.16 -10.70 -6.92
C ASN A 366 11.56 -9.36 -7.54
N PHE A 367 11.94 -8.35 -6.73
CA PHE A 367 12.49 -7.10 -7.24
C PHE A 367 13.73 -7.35 -8.09
N ASP A 368 14.68 -8.16 -7.60
CA ASP A 368 15.89 -8.50 -8.35
C ASP A 368 15.56 -9.24 -9.65
N ALA A 369 14.57 -10.16 -9.65
CA ALA A 369 14.12 -10.86 -10.85
C ALA A 369 13.48 -9.90 -11.88
N VAL A 370 12.70 -8.91 -11.44
CA VAL A 370 12.14 -7.86 -12.31
C VAL A 370 13.26 -7.00 -12.87
N LEU A 371 14.21 -6.55 -12.05
CA LEU A 371 15.33 -5.71 -12.49
C LEU A 371 16.26 -6.44 -13.45
N GLN A 372 16.46 -7.75 -13.30
CA GLN A 372 17.21 -8.56 -14.22
C GLN A 372 16.57 -8.57 -15.62
N GLN A 373 15.25 -8.67 -15.71
CA GLN A 373 14.55 -8.59 -17.00
C GLN A 373 14.62 -7.18 -17.60
N VAL A 374 14.50 -6.14 -16.79
CA VAL A 374 14.62 -4.75 -17.24
C VAL A 374 16.03 -4.44 -17.75
N TRP A 375 17.04 -5.16 -17.25
CA TRP A 375 18.41 -4.97 -17.69
C TRP A 375 18.60 -5.28 -19.18
N ASP A 376 17.86 -6.25 -19.69
CA ASP A 376 17.93 -6.70 -21.08
C ASP A 376 17.17 -5.79 -22.07
N TRP A 377 16.40 -4.83 -21.59
CA TRP A 377 15.57 -3.92 -22.40
C TRP A 377 16.34 -2.77 -23.06
#